data_3392b2d7bc7579925e9c23f19dbd912a
#
_entry.id   3392b2d7bc7579925e9c23f19dbd912a
#
_cell.length_a   1.000
_cell.length_b   1.000
_cell.length_c   1.000
_cell.angle_alpha   90.00
_cell.angle_beta   90.00
_cell.angle_gamma   90.00
#
_symmetry.space_group_name_H-M   'P 1'
#
loop_
_entity.id
_entity.type
_entity.pdbx_description
1 polymer ?
#
loop_
_entity_poly.entity_id
_entity_poly.type
_entity_poly.pdbx_seq_one_letter_code
_entity_poly.pdbx_strand_id
1 'polypeptide(L)'
;MQPYRLGFAVKVLGEGGLKGSDTRRWQSRPHLSRSLELLDGVFDYLGRNDLRVYRLSSSTVPYGTHPDLPELDYRRQIDACGAALEQLGAKARALGLRLSTHPGQYTVLNAPDEELARKAKLDLEQDALLLDALGQGPDAVVVVHVGGLYGDKGAALERWAAAYETLSERARERLVVEHDELLFHLGDALELHRRTGVRVVFDHHHHRCYPAPGLEELAAALAVTTATWPRGVRPKVHLSSSRTELRLIERKRRGSRGKTLTLQPPRLEQHADFVTPWDLVELLEGATVPLDVMLEAKAKDLAVLWLRRQLDRRYADVGAGEERSFGVCDKKLDRNGHTDVEARDAPVRKPRTAGRGRPRALR
;
A
#
# COMPACT_ATOMS: atom_id res chain seq x y z
N MET A 1 -12.22 -4.53 -19.88
CA MET A 1 -10.97 -4.23 -19.12
C MET A 1 -11.27 -4.52 -17.66
N GLN A 2 -10.41 -5.25 -16.94
CA GLN A 2 -10.66 -5.52 -15.52
C GLN A 2 -10.81 -4.20 -14.74
N PRO A 3 -11.82 -4.07 -13.85
CA PRO A 3 -12.08 -2.84 -13.12
C PRO A 3 -10.97 -2.49 -12.12
N TYR A 4 -10.19 -3.46 -11.69
CA TYR A 4 -9.05 -3.26 -10.79
C TYR A 4 -7.93 -4.27 -11.05
N ARG A 5 -6.72 -3.93 -10.60
CA ARG A 5 -5.57 -4.84 -10.51
C ARG A 5 -5.01 -4.76 -9.09
N LEU A 6 -4.76 -5.90 -8.47
CA LEU A 6 -4.19 -5.97 -7.12
C LEU A 6 -2.68 -6.13 -7.17
N GLY A 7 -2.00 -5.57 -6.19
CA GLY A 7 -0.57 -5.68 -6.01
C GLY A 7 -0.12 -5.62 -4.56
N PHE A 8 1.15 -5.86 -4.34
CA PHE A 8 1.78 -5.82 -3.02
C PHE A 8 3.18 -5.21 -3.08
N ALA A 9 3.81 -5.04 -1.91
CA ALA A 9 5.06 -4.31 -1.77
C ALA A 9 6.24 -5.20 -1.36
N VAL A 10 7.39 -4.99 -1.97
CA VAL A 10 8.75 -5.26 -1.52
C VAL A 10 9.20 -6.71 -1.61
N LYS A 11 8.54 -7.65 -0.96
CA LYS A 11 9.02 -9.05 -0.89
C LYS A 11 7.87 -10.04 -0.99
N VAL A 12 8.15 -11.21 -1.50
CA VAL A 12 7.27 -12.36 -1.48
C VAL A 12 7.48 -13.12 -0.17
N LEU A 13 6.41 -13.48 0.52
CA LEU A 13 6.44 -14.31 1.73
C LEU A 13 6.11 -15.77 1.43
N GLY A 14 5.35 -16.03 0.37
CA GLY A 14 5.07 -17.37 -0.15
C GLY A 14 6.29 -18.01 -0.84
N GLU A 15 6.15 -19.26 -1.27
CA GLU A 15 7.17 -20.02 -2.02
C GLU A 15 8.58 -20.01 -1.38
N GLY A 16 8.65 -20.08 -0.05
CA GLY A 16 9.94 -20.04 0.69
C GLY A 16 10.55 -18.64 0.85
N GLY A 17 9.85 -17.60 0.35
CA GLY A 17 10.23 -16.21 0.48
C GLY A 17 11.22 -15.74 -0.60
N LEU A 18 10.85 -14.65 -1.34
CA LEU A 18 11.76 -13.99 -2.28
C LEU A 18 12.03 -12.56 -1.82
N LYS A 19 13.31 -12.19 -1.83
CA LYS A 19 13.74 -10.82 -1.55
C LYS A 19 13.67 -9.99 -2.83
N GLY A 20 13.29 -8.72 -2.72
CA GLY A 20 13.25 -7.77 -3.85
C GLY A 20 14.45 -6.83 -3.90
N SER A 21 15.45 -6.97 -3.00
CA SER A 21 16.62 -6.10 -2.97
C SER A 21 17.78 -6.71 -2.17
N ASP A 22 18.99 -6.23 -2.44
CA ASP A 22 20.20 -6.59 -1.70
C ASP A 22 20.27 -5.80 -0.39
N THR A 23 19.84 -6.41 0.69
CA THR A 23 19.79 -5.81 2.03
C THR A 23 21.00 -6.12 2.89
N ARG A 24 22.11 -6.54 2.29
CA ARG A 24 23.38 -6.77 3.02
C ARG A 24 23.90 -5.48 3.63
N ARG A 25 24.68 -5.58 4.68
CA ARG A 25 25.37 -4.41 5.26
C ARG A 25 26.42 -3.88 4.29
N TRP A 26 26.72 -2.58 4.35
CA TRP A 26 27.67 -1.91 3.44
C TRP A 26 29.06 -2.59 3.39
N GLN A 27 29.53 -3.15 4.52
CA GLN A 27 30.80 -3.89 4.58
C GLN A 27 30.83 -5.14 3.66
N SER A 28 29.65 -5.69 3.35
CA SER A 28 29.51 -6.82 2.41
C SER A 28 29.33 -6.37 0.96
N ARG A 29 29.57 -5.10 0.68
CA ARG A 29 29.47 -4.48 -0.66
C ARG A 29 28.17 -4.83 -1.38
N PRO A 30 27.01 -4.44 -0.84
CA PRO A 30 25.74 -4.62 -1.54
C PRO A 30 25.76 -3.79 -2.83
N HIS A 31 25.06 -4.27 -3.86
CA HIS A 31 25.05 -3.59 -5.15
C HIS A 31 23.73 -3.82 -5.89
N LEU A 32 23.35 -2.86 -6.74
CA LEU A 32 22.13 -2.91 -7.56
C LEU A 32 22.06 -4.18 -8.42
N SER A 33 23.18 -4.64 -8.98
CA SER A 33 23.21 -5.87 -9.78
C SER A 33 22.59 -7.07 -9.05
N ARG A 34 22.91 -7.21 -7.76
CA ARG A 34 22.30 -8.29 -6.95
C ARG A 34 20.81 -8.06 -6.69
N SER A 35 20.39 -6.81 -6.52
CA SER A 35 18.95 -6.48 -6.41
C SER A 35 18.21 -6.85 -7.69
N LEU A 36 18.79 -6.61 -8.88
CA LEU A 36 18.17 -6.95 -10.15
C LEU A 36 18.03 -8.46 -10.35
N GLU A 37 19.03 -9.26 -9.97
CA GLU A 37 18.93 -10.72 -9.97
C GLU A 37 17.78 -11.22 -9.06
N LEU A 38 17.63 -10.63 -7.89
CA LEU A 38 16.54 -10.98 -6.96
C LEU A 38 15.17 -10.57 -7.52
N LEU A 39 15.09 -9.38 -8.13
CA LEU A 39 13.86 -8.89 -8.76
C LEU A 39 13.44 -9.72 -9.97
N ASP A 40 14.38 -10.28 -10.71
CA ASP A 40 14.06 -11.17 -11.82
C ASP A 40 13.21 -12.37 -11.37
N GLY A 41 13.60 -13.02 -10.27
CA GLY A 41 12.81 -14.08 -9.65
C GLY A 41 11.45 -13.61 -9.10
N VAL A 42 11.40 -12.38 -8.55
CA VAL A 42 10.13 -11.78 -8.11
C VAL A 42 9.21 -11.53 -9.32
N PHE A 43 9.73 -11.05 -10.45
CA PHE A 43 8.90 -10.83 -11.65
C PHE A 43 8.36 -12.13 -12.25
N ASP A 44 9.14 -13.22 -12.20
CA ASP A 44 8.62 -14.55 -12.55
C ASP A 44 7.47 -14.98 -11.62
N TYR A 45 7.63 -14.75 -10.32
CA TYR A 45 6.57 -15.02 -9.35
C TYR A 45 5.30 -14.20 -9.66
N LEU A 46 5.44 -12.91 -9.94
CA LEU A 46 4.32 -12.04 -10.31
C LEU A 46 3.61 -12.54 -11.57
N GLY A 47 4.39 -12.92 -12.59
CA GLY A 47 3.85 -13.48 -13.83
C GLY A 47 3.05 -14.76 -13.62
N ARG A 48 3.61 -15.74 -12.87
CA ARG A 48 2.93 -17.02 -12.56
C ARG A 48 1.63 -16.85 -11.77
N ASN A 49 1.56 -15.83 -10.91
CA ASN A 49 0.38 -15.57 -10.07
C ASN A 49 -0.57 -14.53 -10.64
N ASP A 50 -0.35 -14.08 -11.88
CA ASP A 50 -1.15 -13.03 -12.54
C ASP A 50 -1.28 -11.76 -11.69
N LEU A 51 -0.18 -11.31 -11.10
CA LEU A 51 -0.09 -10.07 -10.31
C LEU A 51 0.56 -8.98 -11.17
N ARG A 52 -0.11 -7.84 -11.33
CA ARG A 52 0.30 -6.81 -12.31
C ARG A 52 0.72 -5.48 -11.68
N VAL A 53 0.63 -5.35 -10.36
CA VAL A 53 1.03 -4.15 -9.63
C VAL A 53 2.06 -4.53 -8.58
N TYR A 54 3.22 -3.89 -8.61
CA TYR A 54 4.28 -4.20 -7.66
C TYR A 54 5.03 -2.94 -7.21
N ARG A 55 5.34 -2.87 -5.92
CA ARG A 55 6.15 -1.79 -5.34
C ARG A 55 7.55 -2.32 -5.02
N LEU A 56 8.55 -1.73 -5.67
CA LEU A 56 9.96 -1.98 -5.41
C LEU A 56 10.32 -1.56 -3.98
N SER A 57 11.38 -2.16 -3.45
CA SER A 57 11.94 -1.75 -2.17
C SER A 57 12.62 -0.39 -2.29
N SER A 58 12.51 0.46 -1.27
CA SER A 58 13.34 1.67 -1.14
C SER A 58 14.85 1.37 -1.08
N SER A 59 15.22 0.10 -0.81
CA SER A 59 16.61 -0.39 -0.81
C SER A 59 16.99 -1.10 -2.11
N THR A 60 16.24 -0.91 -3.20
CA THR A 60 16.56 -1.55 -4.50
C THR A 60 17.93 -1.10 -4.98
N VAL A 61 18.27 0.19 -4.84
CA VAL A 61 19.63 0.70 -4.99
C VAL A 61 20.26 0.81 -3.59
N PRO A 62 21.12 -0.13 -3.19
CA PRO A 62 21.61 -0.14 -1.82
C PRO A 62 22.51 1.06 -1.53
N TYR A 63 22.22 1.80 -0.45
CA TYR A 63 22.99 2.95 0.03
C TYR A 63 23.22 4.05 -1.02
N GLY A 64 22.41 4.11 -2.07
CA GLY A 64 22.65 4.96 -3.25
C GLY A 64 22.68 6.47 -2.95
N THR A 65 22.07 6.92 -1.85
CA THR A 65 22.05 8.32 -1.40
C THR A 65 22.85 8.55 -0.12
N HIS A 66 23.62 7.53 0.34
CA HIS A 66 24.36 7.63 1.60
C HIS A 66 25.58 8.54 1.44
N PRO A 67 25.73 9.64 2.21
CA PRO A 67 26.78 10.63 1.99
C PRO A 67 28.20 10.10 2.21
N ASP A 68 28.35 9.15 3.15
CA ASP A 68 29.67 8.62 3.53
C ASP A 68 30.10 7.41 2.67
N LEU A 69 29.32 7.02 1.66
CA LEU A 69 29.57 5.86 0.80
C LEU A 69 29.49 6.27 -0.69
N PRO A 70 30.35 7.19 -1.16
CA PRO A 70 30.30 7.70 -2.53
C PRO A 70 30.56 6.64 -3.60
N GLU A 71 31.21 5.54 -3.22
CA GLU A 71 31.40 4.37 -4.11
C GLU A 71 30.08 3.64 -4.41
N LEU A 72 29.05 3.80 -3.54
CA LEU A 72 27.71 3.25 -3.71
C LEU A 72 26.70 4.28 -4.28
N ASP A 73 27.16 5.44 -4.75
CA ASP A 73 26.29 6.45 -5.37
C ASP A 73 25.36 5.83 -6.40
N TYR A 74 24.08 6.18 -6.33
CA TYR A 74 23.03 5.55 -7.14
C TYR A 74 23.24 5.73 -8.64
N ARG A 75 23.81 6.85 -9.10
CA ARG A 75 24.08 7.10 -10.52
C ARG A 75 25.10 6.10 -11.05
N ARG A 76 26.17 5.89 -10.27
CA ARG A 76 27.21 4.91 -10.61
C ARG A 76 26.67 3.49 -10.67
N GLN A 77 25.84 3.11 -9.70
CA GLN A 77 25.23 1.78 -9.68
C GLN A 77 24.27 1.58 -10.85
N ILE A 78 23.44 2.57 -11.18
CA ILE A 78 22.50 2.53 -12.30
C ILE A 78 23.26 2.46 -13.63
N ASP A 79 24.27 3.31 -13.83
CA ASP A 79 25.10 3.30 -15.04
C ASP A 79 25.81 1.96 -15.23
N ALA A 80 26.38 1.40 -14.17
CA ALA A 80 27.04 0.10 -14.21
C ALA A 80 26.09 -1.07 -14.52
N CYS A 81 24.79 -0.91 -14.26
CA CYS A 81 23.77 -1.93 -14.44
C CYS A 81 22.86 -1.69 -15.67
N GLY A 82 23.17 -0.74 -16.54
CA GLY A 82 22.29 -0.29 -17.63
C GLY A 82 21.66 -1.42 -18.45
N ALA A 83 22.46 -2.35 -18.96
CA ALA A 83 21.97 -3.49 -19.75
C ALA A 83 21.04 -4.43 -18.93
N ALA A 84 21.36 -4.68 -17.66
CA ALA A 84 20.53 -5.52 -16.79
C ALA A 84 19.20 -4.82 -16.43
N LEU A 85 19.22 -3.50 -16.25
CA LEU A 85 18.02 -2.69 -16.02
C LEU A 85 17.10 -2.70 -17.25
N GLU A 86 17.66 -2.52 -18.45
CA GLU A 86 16.90 -2.58 -19.70
C GLU A 86 16.23 -3.96 -19.89
N GLN A 87 16.98 -5.04 -19.66
CA GLN A 87 16.48 -6.41 -19.77
C GLN A 87 15.36 -6.69 -18.76
N LEU A 88 15.57 -6.32 -17.50
CA LEU A 88 14.55 -6.51 -16.45
C LEU A 88 13.32 -5.63 -16.70
N GLY A 89 13.52 -4.41 -17.19
CA GLY A 89 12.46 -3.50 -17.60
C GLY A 89 11.64 -4.04 -18.78
N ALA A 90 12.29 -4.62 -19.78
CA ALA A 90 11.61 -5.31 -20.88
C ALA A 90 10.75 -6.48 -20.39
N LYS A 91 11.25 -7.28 -19.44
CA LYS A 91 10.49 -8.34 -18.77
C LYS A 91 9.28 -7.79 -18.04
N ALA A 92 9.44 -6.69 -17.29
CA ALA A 92 8.32 -6.03 -16.59
C ALA A 92 7.23 -5.60 -17.57
N ARG A 93 7.60 -4.95 -18.68
CA ARG A 93 6.66 -4.54 -19.74
C ARG A 93 5.97 -5.73 -20.41
N ALA A 94 6.70 -6.79 -20.73
CA ALA A 94 6.14 -8.01 -21.33
C ALA A 94 5.11 -8.69 -20.41
N LEU A 95 5.33 -8.64 -19.10
CA LEU A 95 4.40 -9.13 -18.09
C LEU A 95 3.26 -8.13 -17.78
N GLY A 96 3.25 -6.94 -18.36
CA GLY A 96 2.27 -5.90 -18.06
C GLY A 96 2.34 -5.41 -16.61
N LEU A 97 3.53 -5.44 -15.99
CA LEU A 97 3.73 -4.98 -14.62
C LEU A 97 3.70 -3.45 -14.56
N ARG A 98 2.96 -2.91 -13.63
CA ARG A 98 3.06 -1.52 -13.19
C ARG A 98 3.93 -1.46 -11.95
N LEU A 99 5.10 -0.86 -12.07
CA LEU A 99 6.03 -0.67 -10.99
C LEU A 99 5.78 0.66 -10.26
N SER A 100 6.19 0.72 -9.01
CA SER A 100 6.26 1.96 -8.24
C SER A 100 7.32 1.82 -7.17
N THR A 101 7.73 2.95 -6.60
CA THR A 101 8.54 3.00 -5.39
C THR A 101 7.79 3.74 -4.29
N HIS A 102 8.26 3.63 -3.08
CA HIS A 102 7.80 4.40 -1.94
C HIS A 102 8.99 4.55 -0.99
N PRO A 103 9.70 5.67 -1.03
CA PRO A 103 10.80 5.95 -0.12
C PRO A 103 10.39 5.78 1.34
N GLY A 104 11.36 5.53 2.20
CA GLY A 104 11.10 5.33 3.62
C GLY A 104 10.51 6.57 4.30
N GLN A 105 9.92 6.38 5.47
CA GLN A 105 9.28 7.43 6.28
C GLN A 105 10.22 8.62 6.65
N TYR A 106 11.52 8.49 6.42
CA TYR A 106 12.52 9.55 6.63
C TYR A 106 12.73 10.45 5.39
N THR A 107 12.11 10.12 4.28
CA THR A 107 12.12 10.94 3.06
C THR A 107 11.05 12.02 3.18
N VAL A 108 11.39 13.09 3.87
CA VAL A 108 10.47 14.16 4.28
C VAL A 108 10.79 15.43 3.49
N LEU A 109 10.04 15.65 2.39
CA LEU A 109 10.30 16.77 1.48
C LEU A 109 10.06 18.14 2.11
N ASN A 110 9.15 18.23 3.08
CA ASN A 110 8.80 19.47 3.81
C ASN A 110 9.64 19.71 5.08
N ALA A 111 10.74 18.99 5.26
CA ALA A 111 11.60 19.19 6.42
C ALA A 111 12.13 20.64 6.48
N PRO A 112 12.08 21.30 7.65
CA PRO A 112 12.68 22.63 7.82
C PRO A 112 14.21 22.56 7.89
N ASP A 113 14.77 21.41 8.20
CA ASP A 113 16.21 21.14 8.17
C ASP A 113 16.65 20.93 6.71
N GLU A 114 17.58 21.76 6.25
CA GLU A 114 18.04 21.76 4.85
C GLU A 114 18.73 20.46 4.46
N GLU A 115 19.47 19.83 5.38
CA GLU A 115 20.16 18.56 5.08
C GLU A 115 19.16 17.41 4.94
N LEU A 116 18.14 17.36 5.81
CA LEU A 116 17.05 16.39 5.67
C LEU A 116 16.26 16.59 4.37
N ALA A 117 15.96 17.84 4.03
CA ALA A 117 15.26 18.16 2.77
C ALA A 117 16.12 17.80 1.56
N ARG A 118 17.43 18.09 1.58
CA ARG A 118 18.39 17.70 0.53
C ARG A 118 18.44 16.17 0.36
N LYS A 119 18.52 15.44 1.46
CA LYS A 119 18.52 13.98 1.44
C LYS A 119 17.22 13.42 0.87
N ALA A 120 16.07 13.96 1.28
CA ALA A 120 14.78 13.57 0.74
C ALA A 120 14.73 13.76 -0.79
N LYS A 121 15.23 14.90 -1.30
CA LYS A 121 15.33 15.12 -2.76
C LYS A 121 16.20 14.07 -3.46
N LEU A 122 17.36 13.71 -2.90
CA LEU A 122 18.23 12.69 -3.48
C LEU A 122 17.54 11.32 -3.54
N ASP A 123 16.77 10.94 -2.51
CA ASP A 123 16.02 9.69 -2.50
C ASP A 123 14.97 9.67 -3.63
N LEU A 124 14.26 10.79 -3.86
CA LEU A 124 13.28 10.93 -4.93
C LEU A 124 13.92 10.90 -6.32
N GLU A 125 15.06 11.58 -6.50
CA GLU A 125 15.83 11.56 -7.75
C GLU A 125 16.37 10.16 -8.07
N GLN A 126 16.86 9.42 -7.06
CA GLN A 126 17.28 8.04 -7.20
C GLN A 126 16.14 7.14 -7.71
N ASP A 127 14.97 7.22 -7.06
CA ASP A 127 13.85 6.36 -7.39
C ASP A 127 13.28 6.69 -8.79
N ALA A 128 13.23 7.98 -9.14
CA ALA A 128 12.81 8.41 -10.47
C ALA A 128 13.79 7.91 -11.56
N LEU A 129 15.11 8.05 -11.33
CA LEU A 129 16.12 7.57 -12.26
C LEU A 129 16.09 6.04 -12.42
N LEU A 130 15.86 5.30 -11.33
CA LEU A 130 15.71 3.84 -11.36
C LEU A 130 14.53 3.41 -12.24
N LEU A 131 13.37 4.07 -12.11
CA LEU A 131 12.19 3.76 -12.91
C LEU A 131 12.41 4.10 -14.40
N ASP A 132 13.13 5.18 -14.72
CA ASP A 132 13.53 5.52 -16.08
C ASP A 132 14.47 4.48 -16.66
N ALA A 133 15.50 4.09 -15.91
CA ALA A 133 16.48 3.09 -16.35
C ALA A 133 15.85 1.71 -16.58
N LEU A 134 14.77 1.40 -15.87
CA LEU A 134 13.91 0.23 -16.14
C LEU A 134 12.98 0.45 -17.36
N GLY A 135 13.04 1.59 -18.05
CA GLY A 135 12.21 1.89 -19.21
C GLY A 135 10.70 1.89 -18.89
N GLN A 136 10.33 2.33 -17.69
CA GLN A 136 8.92 2.38 -17.25
C GLN A 136 8.23 3.65 -17.74
N GLY A 137 6.97 3.51 -18.12
CA GLY A 137 6.13 4.62 -18.55
C GLY A 137 5.76 5.61 -17.42
N PRO A 138 5.00 6.66 -17.73
CA PRO A 138 4.62 7.72 -16.76
C PRO A 138 3.64 7.24 -15.68
N ASP A 139 3.10 6.05 -15.83
CA ASP A 139 2.28 5.37 -14.83
C ASP A 139 3.09 4.73 -13.68
N ALA A 140 4.40 4.54 -13.88
CA ALA A 140 5.30 4.13 -12.81
C ALA A 140 5.66 5.34 -11.94
N VAL A 141 5.27 5.31 -10.67
CA VAL A 141 5.28 6.46 -9.78
C VAL A 141 6.12 6.26 -8.54
N VAL A 142 6.61 7.37 -8.00
CA VAL A 142 7.27 7.47 -6.69
C VAL A 142 6.25 8.05 -5.72
N VAL A 143 5.79 7.25 -4.75
CA VAL A 143 4.81 7.68 -3.74
C VAL A 143 5.54 8.30 -2.55
N VAL A 144 5.06 9.43 -2.05
CA VAL A 144 5.62 10.06 -0.86
C VAL A 144 4.50 10.66 -0.01
N HIS A 145 4.63 10.56 1.31
CA HIS A 145 3.75 11.28 2.22
C HIS A 145 4.06 12.79 2.25
N VAL A 146 3.09 13.59 2.70
CA VAL A 146 3.33 15.04 2.89
C VAL A 146 4.48 15.27 3.86
N GLY A 147 4.57 14.48 4.94
CA GLY A 147 5.71 14.50 5.86
C GLY A 147 5.37 15.04 7.24
N GLY A 148 6.26 15.87 7.83
CA GLY A 148 6.12 16.36 9.19
C GLY A 148 5.32 17.65 9.30
N LEU A 149 4.59 17.83 10.41
CA LEU A 149 3.80 19.04 10.70
C LEU A 149 4.69 20.24 11.11
N TYR A 150 5.71 19.98 11.92
CA TYR A 150 6.66 20.99 12.43
C TYR A 150 6.00 22.21 13.10
N GLY A 151 4.84 22.00 13.74
CA GLY A 151 4.11 23.01 14.49
C GLY A 151 3.17 23.91 13.68
N ASP A 152 3.34 23.97 12.36
CA ASP A 152 2.50 24.79 11.45
C ASP A 152 2.23 24.03 10.15
N LYS A 153 0.98 23.64 9.97
CA LYS A 153 0.52 22.88 8.79
C LYS A 153 0.64 23.72 7.50
N GLY A 154 0.28 24.99 7.53
CA GLY A 154 0.36 25.88 6.38
C GLY A 154 1.80 26.03 5.88
N ALA A 155 2.71 26.36 6.80
CA ALA A 155 4.14 26.47 6.49
C ALA A 155 4.74 25.13 6.03
N ALA A 156 4.26 23.99 6.56
CA ALA A 156 4.70 22.67 6.11
C ALA A 156 4.29 22.37 4.65
N LEU A 157 3.08 22.75 4.25
CA LEU A 157 2.60 22.64 2.87
C LEU A 157 3.35 23.59 1.92
N GLU A 158 3.66 24.81 2.37
CA GLU A 158 4.46 25.77 1.61
C GLU A 158 5.88 25.24 1.34
N ARG A 159 6.55 24.71 2.38
CA ARG A 159 7.88 24.09 2.21
C ARG A 159 7.85 22.91 1.27
N TRP A 160 6.80 22.07 1.35
CA TRP A 160 6.63 20.94 0.45
C TRP A 160 6.53 21.41 -1.01
N ALA A 161 5.65 22.37 -1.28
CA ALA A 161 5.46 22.91 -2.62
C ALA A 161 6.76 23.56 -3.15
N ALA A 162 7.43 24.38 -2.34
CA ALA A 162 8.70 24.98 -2.71
C ALA A 162 9.80 23.93 -3.00
N ALA A 163 9.88 22.88 -2.20
CA ALA A 163 10.85 21.80 -2.42
C ALA A 163 10.53 20.99 -3.68
N TYR A 164 9.25 20.73 -3.99
CA TYR A 164 8.79 20.06 -5.21
C TYR A 164 9.28 20.77 -6.47
N GLU A 165 9.19 22.11 -6.52
CA GLU A 165 9.64 22.90 -7.66
C GLU A 165 11.17 22.81 -7.91
N THR A 166 11.94 22.42 -6.91
CA THR A 166 13.39 22.23 -7.04
C THR A 166 13.81 20.84 -7.48
N LEU A 167 12.85 19.90 -7.63
CA LEU A 167 13.11 18.58 -8.17
C LEU A 167 13.35 18.65 -9.71
N SER A 168 14.07 17.67 -10.24
CA SER A 168 14.17 17.52 -11.69
C SER A 168 12.79 17.26 -12.31
N GLU A 169 12.63 17.57 -13.61
CA GLU A 169 11.42 17.27 -14.35
C GLU A 169 11.05 15.78 -14.24
N ARG A 170 12.04 14.90 -14.41
CA ARG A 170 11.89 13.45 -14.22
C ARG A 170 11.26 13.10 -12.88
N ALA A 171 11.78 13.66 -11.78
CA ALA A 171 11.27 13.37 -10.44
C ALA A 171 9.86 13.93 -10.26
N ARG A 172 9.57 15.14 -10.72
CA ARG A 172 8.23 15.77 -10.67
C ARG A 172 7.18 14.98 -11.46
N GLU A 173 7.52 14.49 -12.65
CA GLU A 173 6.62 13.69 -13.47
C GLU A 173 6.23 12.36 -12.83
N ARG A 174 7.10 11.78 -12.00
CA ARG A 174 6.87 10.51 -11.33
C ARG A 174 6.31 10.63 -9.93
N LEU A 175 6.53 11.77 -9.27
CA LEU A 175 6.10 11.97 -7.90
C LEU A 175 4.58 12.00 -7.78
N VAL A 176 4.08 11.32 -6.75
CA VAL A 176 2.68 11.38 -6.32
C VAL A 176 2.65 11.52 -4.80
N VAL A 177 1.73 12.34 -4.29
CA VAL A 177 1.61 12.58 -2.86
C VAL A 177 0.49 11.75 -2.26
N GLU A 178 0.75 11.17 -1.11
CA GLU A 178 -0.20 10.40 -0.32
C GLU A 178 -0.55 11.15 0.97
N HIS A 179 -1.83 11.22 1.30
CA HIS A 179 -2.29 11.70 2.61
C HIS A 179 -2.02 10.65 3.69
N ASP A 180 -2.06 11.03 4.96
CA ASP A 180 -1.75 10.14 6.06
C ASP A 180 -2.91 10.02 7.07
N GLU A 181 -2.75 9.13 8.04
CA GLU A 181 -3.77 8.76 9.02
C GLU A 181 -3.86 9.70 10.23
N LEU A 182 -3.00 10.75 10.34
CA LEU A 182 -2.87 11.55 11.56
C LEU A 182 -2.65 13.06 11.34
N LEU A 183 -1.82 13.46 10.36
CA LEU A 183 -1.30 14.82 10.23
C LEU A 183 -1.89 15.56 9.03
N PHE A 184 -1.91 14.90 7.89
CA PHE A 184 -2.32 15.49 6.61
C PHE A 184 -3.39 14.65 5.94
N HIS A 185 -4.64 15.09 6.06
CA HIS A 185 -5.78 14.42 5.41
C HIS A 185 -5.81 14.65 3.89
N LEU A 186 -6.72 14.01 3.20
CA LEU A 186 -6.87 14.13 1.74
C LEU A 186 -6.97 15.59 1.24
N GLY A 187 -7.68 16.46 1.96
CA GLY A 187 -7.79 17.88 1.60
C GLY A 187 -6.45 18.61 1.55
N ASP A 188 -5.50 18.25 2.44
CA ASP A 188 -4.14 18.81 2.43
C ASP A 188 -3.35 18.34 1.20
N ALA A 189 -3.48 17.07 0.81
CA ALA A 189 -2.85 16.53 -0.41
C ALA A 189 -3.45 17.14 -1.68
N LEU A 190 -4.76 17.38 -1.72
CA LEU A 190 -5.42 18.10 -2.82
C LEU A 190 -5.00 19.56 -2.90
N GLU A 191 -4.71 20.20 -1.77
CA GLU A 191 -4.14 21.56 -1.76
C GLU A 191 -2.75 21.58 -2.39
N LEU A 192 -1.90 20.57 -2.12
CA LEU A 192 -0.61 20.41 -2.81
C LEU A 192 -0.80 20.18 -4.32
N HIS A 193 -1.78 19.38 -4.73
CA HIS A 193 -2.14 19.21 -6.14
C HIS A 193 -2.51 20.56 -6.78
N ARG A 194 -3.34 21.36 -6.13
CA ARG A 194 -3.75 22.69 -6.64
C ARG A 194 -2.56 23.64 -6.81
N ARG A 195 -1.57 23.57 -5.93
CA ARG A 195 -0.35 24.43 -5.96
C ARG A 195 0.67 23.99 -7.00
N THR A 196 0.86 22.70 -7.17
CA THR A 196 2.03 22.15 -7.89
C THR A 196 1.67 21.24 -9.06
N GLY A 197 0.41 20.82 -9.19
CA GLY A 197 0.00 19.81 -10.16
C GLY A 197 0.36 18.37 -9.79
N VAL A 198 0.98 18.12 -8.61
CA VAL A 198 1.33 16.76 -8.18
C VAL A 198 0.09 15.88 -8.11
N ARG A 199 0.17 14.66 -8.61
CA ARG A 199 -0.93 13.68 -8.52
C ARG A 199 -1.10 13.19 -7.09
N VAL A 200 -2.32 12.82 -6.71
CA VAL A 200 -2.64 12.33 -5.36
C VAL A 200 -2.93 10.83 -5.39
N VAL A 201 -2.32 10.08 -4.47
CA VAL A 201 -2.69 8.70 -4.15
C VAL A 201 -3.72 8.73 -3.04
N PHE A 202 -4.85 8.09 -3.27
CA PHE A 202 -5.84 7.84 -2.24
C PHE A 202 -5.43 6.60 -1.44
N ASP A 203 -5.32 6.71 -0.12
CA ASP A 203 -5.25 5.57 0.77
C ASP A 203 -6.58 5.43 1.52
N HIS A 204 -7.25 4.31 1.30
CA HIS A 204 -8.55 4.01 1.89
C HIS A 204 -8.50 3.95 3.43
N HIS A 205 -7.44 3.37 3.98
CA HIS A 205 -7.29 3.22 5.42
C HIS A 205 -6.97 4.56 6.10
N HIS A 206 -6.06 5.36 5.51
CA HIS A 206 -5.75 6.69 6.02
C HIS A 206 -6.97 7.60 5.98
N HIS A 207 -7.77 7.53 4.90
CA HIS A 207 -9.02 8.27 4.81
C HIS A 207 -10.01 7.90 5.91
N ARG A 208 -10.14 6.62 6.24
CA ARG A 208 -11.00 6.17 7.35
C ARG A 208 -10.50 6.61 8.73
N CYS A 209 -9.19 6.69 8.92
CA CYS A 209 -8.59 7.15 10.17
C CYS A 209 -8.69 8.67 10.34
N TYR A 210 -8.49 9.42 9.24
CA TYR A 210 -8.47 10.87 9.24
C TYR A 210 -9.13 11.46 7.98
N PRO A 211 -10.48 11.41 7.91
CA PRO A 211 -11.22 11.93 6.77
C PRO A 211 -11.04 13.44 6.64
N ALA A 212 -11.00 13.94 5.40
CA ALA A 212 -10.95 15.36 5.14
C ALA A 212 -12.34 16.00 5.33
N PRO A 213 -12.44 17.17 6.01
CA PRO A 213 -13.72 17.87 6.14
C PRO A 213 -14.37 18.16 4.78
N GLY A 214 -15.63 17.73 4.63
CA GLY A 214 -16.41 17.85 3.40
C GLY A 214 -16.09 16.78 2.34
N LEU A 215 -15.23 15.81 2.64
CA LEU A 215 -14.90 14.66 1.79
C LEU A 215 -14.94 13.35 2.60
N GLU A 216 -15.81 13.27 3.61
CA GLU A 216 -15.96 12.09 4.46
C GLU A 216 -16.53 10.89 3.68
N GLU A 217 -17.30 11.18 2.65
CA GLU A 217 -17.94 10.17 1.81
C GLU A 217 -16.93 9.61 0.78
N LEU A 218 -16.76 8.28 0.78
CA LEU A 218 -15.70 7.59 0.03
C LEU A 218 -15.77 7.85 -1.48
N ALA A 219 -16.96 7.79 -2.08
CA ALA A 219 -17.11 7.97 -3.52
C ALA A 219 -16.73 9.38 -3.95
N ALA A 220 -17.09 10.41 -3.15
CA ALA A 220 -16.70 11.79 -3.40
C ALA A 220 -15.18 11.97 -3.28
N ALA A 221 -14.58 11.42 -2.22
CA ALA A 221 -13.13 11.44 -2.00
C ALA A 221 -12.35 10.77 -3.14
N LEU A 222 -12.81 9.60 -3.58
CA LEU A 222 -12.22 8.89 -4.73
C LEU A 222 -12.36 9.68 -6.02
N ALA A 223 -13.53 10.27 -6.30
CA ALA A 223 -13.77 11.02 -7.51
C ALA A 223 -12.80 12.20 -7.65
N VAL A 224 -12.64 13.02 -6.60
CA VAL A 224 -11.73 14.18 -6.63
C VAL A 224 -10.26 13.74 -6.71
N THR A 225 -9.89 12.64 -6.06
CA THR A 225 -8.52 12.11 -6.09
C THR A 225 -8.18 11.54 -7.47
N THR A 226 -9.06 10.73 -8.04
CA THR A 226 -8.82 10.12 -9.36
C THR A 226 -8.80 11.17 -10.48
N ALA A 227 -9.47 12.30 -10.32
CA ALA A 227 -9.40 13.43 -11.23
C ALA A 227 -8.01 14.11 -11.29
N THR A 228 -7.14 13.92 -10.30
CA THR A 228 -5.75 14.41 -10.32
C THR A 228 -4.84 13.62 -11.28
N TRP A 229 -5.30 12.47 -11.77
CA TRP A 229 -4.54 11.61 -12.68
C TRP A 229 -4.82 11.94 -14.15
N PRO A 230 -3.82 11.87 -15.02
CA PRO A 230 -4.02 12.10 -16.45
C PRO A 230 -5.02 11.14 -17.07
N ARG A 231 -5.76 11.59 -18.05
CA ARG A 231 -6.68 10.72 -18.81
C ARG A 231 -5.92 9.56 -19.45
N GLY A 232 -6.47 8.36 -19.31
CA GLY A 232 -5.84 7.13 -19.83
C GLY A 232 -4.82 6.49 -18.91
N VAL A 233 -4.39 7.16 -17.84
CA VAL A 233 -3.56 6.58 -16.79
C VAL A 233 -4.48 6.08 -15.67
N ARG A 234 -4.39 4.80 -15.37
CA ARG A 234 -5.16 4.19 -14.29
C ARG A 234 -4.68 4.74 -12.94
N PRO A 235 -5.53 5.37 -12.12
CA PRO A 235 -5.13 5.85 -10.81
C PRO A 235 -4.60 4.72 -9.92
N LYS A 236 -3.56 5.02 -9.15
CA LYS A 236 -3.06 4.16 -8.10
C LYS A 236 -3.71 4.55 -6.78
N VAL A 237 -4.18 3.54 -6.05
CA VAL A 237 -4.71 3.70 -4.70
C VAL A 237 -4.05 2.70 -3.76
N HIS A 238 -4.00 3.03 -2.49
CA HIS A 238 -3.56 2.13 -1.45
C HIS A 238 -4.77 1.60 -0.67
N LEU A 239 -4.66 0.35 -0.24
CA LEU A 239 -5.70 -0.34 0.52
C LEU A 239 -5.08 -1.15 1.65
N SER A 240 -5.54 -0.91 2.85
CA SER A 240 -5.30 -1.78 3.99
C SER A 240 -6.50 -1.79 4.93
N SER A 241 -6.51 -2.70 5.89
CA SER A 241 -7.49 -2.74 6.97
C SER A 241 -6.84 -2.37 8.27
N SER A 242 -7.62 -1.81 9.20
CA SER A 242 -7.17 -1.55 10.56
C SER A 242 -6.77 -2.84 11.26
N ARG A 243 -5.67 -2.78 11.98
CA ARG A 243 -5.23 -3.91 12.80
C ARG A 243 -6.15 -4.11 13.99
N THR A 244 -6.67 -5.32 14.14
CA THR A 244 -7.55 -5.71 15.24
C THR A 244 -6.91 -6.69 16.23
N GLU A 245 -5.72 -7.24 15.90
CA GLU A 245 -5.06 -8.26 16.70
C GLU A 245 -4.26 -7.66 17.85
N LEU A 246 -4.36 -8.30 19.01
CA LEU A 246 -3.45 -8.10 20.13
C LEU A 246 -2.05 -8.62 19.77
N ARG A 247 -1.01 -7.90 20.18
CA ARG A 247 0.38 -8.34 20.00
C ARG A 247 1.09 -8.49 21.33
N LEU A 248 1.79 -9.61 21.46
CA LEU A 248 2.73 -9.81 22.55
C LEU A 248 4.11 -9.31 22.11
N ILE A 249 4.58 -8.21 22.71
CA ILE A 249 5.85 -7.60 22.36
C ILE A 249 6.88 -7.91 23.45
N GLU A 250 7.98 -8.53 23.04
CA GLU A 250 9.16 -8.65 23.90
C GLU A 250 9.93 -7.31 23.94
N ARG A 251 10.01 -6.70 25.10
CA ARG A 251 10.85 -5.51 25.31
C ARG A 251 12.06 -5.88 26.15
N LYS A 252 13.25 -5.53 25.68
CA LYS A 252 14.45 -5.59 26.53
C LYS A 252 14.32 -4.57 27.66
N ARG A 253 14.46 -5.01 28.91
CA ARG A 253 14.47 -4.12 30.05
C ARG A 253 15.80 -3.35 30.05
N ARG A 254 15.75 -2.00 30.05
CA ARG A 254 16.94 -1.16 30.09
C ARG A 254 17.76 -1.50 31.35
N GLY A 255 19.02 -1.88 31.18
CA GLY A 255 19.92 -2.24 32.29
C GLY A 255 19.80 -3.67 32.83
N SER A 256 19.05 -4.57 32.18
CA SER A 256 18.96 -6.00 32.60
C SER A 256 19.05 -6.94 31.39
N ARG A 257 19.51 -8.19 31.68
CA ARG A 257 19.52 -9.27 30.65
C ARG A 257 18.12 -9.85 30.37
N GLY A 258 17.09 -9.44 31.11
CA GLY A 258 15.75 -9.96 31.01
C GLY A 258 14.92 -9.29 29.91
N LYS A 259 13.99 -10.04 29.33
CA LYS A 259 12.95 -9.57 28.43
C LYS A 259 11.63 -9.50 29.19
N THR A 260 10.85 -8.46 28.97
CA THR A 260 9.47 -8.33 29.48
C THR A 260 8.52 -8.51 28.33
N LEU A 261 7.53 -9.38 28.49
CA LEU A 261 6.41 -9.51 27.57
C LEU A 261 5.38 -8.44 27.93
N THR A 262 5.02 -7.63 26.96
CA THR A 262 3.99 -6.59 27.11
C THR A 262 2.91 -6.85 26.07
N LEU A 263 1.68 -6.93 26.51
CA LEU A 263 0.53 -6.99 25.61
C LEU A 263 0.30 -5.60 25.02
N GLN A 264 0.37 -5.51 23.70
CA GLN A 264 0.02 -4.29 22.97
C GLN A 264 -1.38 -4.43 22.38
N PRO A 265 -2.32 -3.56 22.77
CA PRO A 265 -3.65 -3.54 22.16
C PRO A 265 -3.57 -3.20 20.66
N PRO A 266 -4.60 -3.52 19.88
CA PRO A 266 -4.67 -3.09 18.50
C PRO A 266 -4.69 -1.57 18.44
N ARG A 267 -4.04 -1.04 17.40
CA ARG A 267 -4.11 0.37 17.03
C ARG A 267 -4.76 0.46 15.67
N LEU A 268 -5.88 1.16 15.61
CA LEU A 268 -6.71 1.21 14.39
C LEU A 268 -5.98 1.86 13.22
N GLU A 269 -5.06 2.77 13.48
CA GLU A 269 -4.19 3.40 12.51
C GLU A 269 -3.09 2.48 11.95
N GLN A 270 -2.90 1.29 12.53
CA GLN A 270 -1.90 0.33 12.04
C GLN A 270 -2.52 -0.67 11.08
N HIS A 271 -1.77 -0.99 10.03
CA HIS A 271 -2.17 -1.97 9.01
C HIS A 271 -2.24 -3.39 9.57
N ALA A 272 -3.32 -4.10 9.25
CA ALA A 272 -3.51 -5.52 9.53
C ALA A 272 -2.56 -6.41 8.69
N ASP A 273 -2.50 -7.69 9.04
CA ASP A 273 -1.75 -8.67 8.26
C ASP A 273 -2.47 -8.98 6.93
N PHE A 274 -3.81 -8.97 6.92
CA PHE A 274 -4.65 -9.18 5.75
C PHE A 274 -5.66 -8.03 5.59
N VAL A 275 -6.10 -7.81 4.34
CA VAL A 275 -7.16 -6.85 4.03
C VAL A 275 -8.50 -7.56 4.09
N THR A 276 -9.48 -6.98 4.79
CA THR A 276 -10.84 -7.53 4.79
C THR A 276 -11.45 -7.40 3.39
N PRO A 277 -12.15 -8.44 2.88
CA PRO A 277 -12.81 -8.36 1.58
C PRO A 277 -13.78 -7.18 1.47
N TRP A 278 -14.40 -6.80 2.58
CA TRP A 278 -15.33 -5.67 2.62
C TRP A 278 -14.66 -4.34 2.27
N ASP A 279 -13.46 -4.07 2.78
CA ASP A 279 -12.73 -2.83 2.48
C ASP A 279 -12.41 -2.70 0.98
N LEU A 280 -12.14 -3.82 0.29
CA LEU A 280 -11.98 -3.80 -1.17
C LEU A 280 -13.31 -3.56 -1.89
N VAL A 281 -14.38 -4.21 -1.46
CA VAL A 281 -15.72 -4.03 -2.05
C VAL A 281 -16.16 -2.58 -1.93
N GLU A 282 -16.06 -2.00 -0.75
CA GLU A 282 -16.38 -0.59 -0.49
C GLU A 282 -15.57 0.36 -1.39
N LEU A 283 -14.24 0.13 -1.50
CA LEU A 283 -13.38 0.90 -2.40
C LEU A 283 -13.84 0.81 -3.86
N LEU A 284 -14.21 -0.38 -4.33
CA LEU A 284 -14.60 -0.59 -5.73
C LEU A 284 -16.00 -0.06 -6.04
N GLU A 285 -16.92 -0.12 -5.07
CA GLU A 285 -18.27 0.47 -5.20
C GLU A 285 -18.21 2.01 -5.29
N GLY A 286 -17.26 2.64 -4.59
CA GLY A 286 -17.02 4.08 -4.69
C GLY A 286 -16.26 4.52 -5.95
N ALA A 287 -15.67 3.58 -6.71
CA ALA A 287 -14.81 3.91 -7.84
C ALA A 287 -15.60 4.06 -9.15
N THR A 288 -15.41 5.18 -9.84
CA THR A 288 -16.00 5.44 -11.17
C THR A 288 -15.07 5.12 -12.34
N VAL A 289 -13.80 4.80 -12.06
CA VAL A 289 -12.74 4.47 -13.03
C VAL A 289 -11.98 3.21 -12.60
N PRO A 290 -11.36 2.48 -13.52
CA PRO A 290 -10.52 1.34 -13.17
C PRO A 290 -9.32 1.76 -12.30
N LEU A 291 -9.02 0.98 -11.25
CA LEU A 291 -7.98 1.28 -10.26
C LEU A 291 -6.83 0.27 -10.28
N ASP A 292 -5.63 0.74 -9.93
CA ASP A 292 -4.51 -0.11 -9.51
C ASP A 292 -4.37 -0.04 -7.99
N VAL A 293 -4.71 -1.14 -7.33
CA VAL A 293 -4.82 -1.22 -5.88
C VAL A 293 -3.58 -1.88 -5.29
N MET A 294 -2.81 -1.11 -4.56
CA MET A 294 -1.66 -1.59 -3.79
C MET A 294 -2.10 -1.98 -2.39
N LEU A 295 -2.05 -3.27 -2.07
CA LEU A 295 -2.33 -3.72 -0.72
C LEU A 295 -1.14 -3.42 0.21
N GLU A 296 -1.39 -2.68 1.26
CA GLU A 296 -0.41 -2.38 2.30
C GLU A 296 -0.55 -3.31 3.52
N ALA A 297 -0.95 -4.54 3.28
CA ALA A 297 -1.03 -5.61 4.26
C ALA A 297 0.35 -6.17 4.61
N LYS A 298 0.55 -6.58 5.88
CA LYS A 298 1.84 -7.11 6.34
C LYS A 298 2.15 -8.48 5.75
N ALA A 299 1.13 -9.29 5.43
CA ALA A 299 1.24 -10.58 4.77
C ALA A 299 1.53 -10.50 3.25
N LYS A 300 1.71 -9.29 2.68
CA LYS A 300 2.19 -9.04 1.32
C LYS A 300 1.42 -9.81 0.24
N ASP A 301 2.14 -10.62 -0.56
CA ASP A 301 1.59 -11.50 -1.60
C ASP A 301 0.55 -12.48 -1.05
N LEU A 302 0.77 -13.02 0.15
CA LEU A 302 -0.20 -13.92 0.79
C LEU A 302 -1.54 -13.23 1.04
N ALA A 303 -1.52 -11.93 1.39
CA ALA A 303 -2.75 -11.15 1.57
C ALA A 303 -3.49 -10.97 0.24
N VAL A 304 -2.76 -10.67 -0.85
CA VAL A 304 -3.36 -10.52 -2.19
C VAL A 304 -3.98 -11.83 -2.65
N LEU A 305 -3.23 -12.94 -2.57
CA LEU A 305 -3.71 -14.25 -3.00
C LEU A 305 -4.89 -14.74 -2.14
N TRP A 306 -4.86 -14.45 -0.84
CA TRP A 306 -5.97 -14.75 0.06
C TRP A 306 -7.21 -13.94 -0.32
N LEU A 307 -7.08 -12.64 -0.52
CA LEU A 307 -8.18 -11.75 -0.87
C LEU A 307 -8.83 -12.17 -2.20
N ARG A 308 -8.04 -12.49 -3.23
CA ARG A 308 -8.56 -13.02 -4.51
C ARG A 308 -9.40 -14.28 -4.29
N ARG A 309 -8.91 -15.25 -3.49
CA ARG A 309 -9.67 -16.47 -3.19
C ARG A 309 -10.97 -16.20 -2.44
N GLN A 310 -11.03 -15.16 -1.59
CA GLN A 310 -12.29 -14.79 -0.92
C GLN A 310 -13.30 -14.23 -1.92
N LEU A 311 -12.85 -13.45 -2.88
CA LEU A 311 -13.71 -12.92 -3.93
C LEU A 311 -14.22 -14.04 -4.85
N ASP A 312 -13.35 -14.96 -5.26
CA ASP A 312 -13.72 -16.12 -6.10
C ASP A 312 -14.77 -17.01 -5.41
N ARG A 313 -14.65 -17.24 -4.09
CA ARG A 313 -15.63 -18.02 -3.32
C ARG A 313 -17.02 -17.40 -3.30
N ARG A 314 -17.14 -16.07 -3.29
CA ARG A 314 -18.43 -15.39 -3.40
C ARG A 314 -19.18 -15.71 -4.70
N TYR A 315 -18.45 -16.01 -5.77
CA TYR A 315 -19.08 -16.40 -7.05
C TYR A 315 -19.38 -17.91 -7.12
N ALA A 316 -18.61 -18.74 -6.44
CA ALA A 316 -18.82 -20.19 -6.43
C ALA A 316 -20.01 -20.61 -5.53
N ASP A 317 -20.26 -19.90 -4.42
CA ASP A 317 -21.37 -20.18 -3.50
C ASP A 317 -22.73 -19.65 -4.00
N VAL A 318 -22.74 -18.76 -5.00
CA VAL A 318 -23.95 -18.30 -5.70
C VAL A 318 -24.13 -19.12 -6.97
N GLY A 319 -24.48 -20.40 -6.79
CA GLY A 319 -24.72 -21.45 -7.76
C GLY A 319 -24.79 -21.06 -9.26
N ALA A 320 -24.21 -21.90 -10.09
CA ALA A 320 -24.32 -21.83 -11.55
C ALA A 320 -25.80 -21.77 -12.00
N GLY A 321 -26.28 -20.56 -12.25
CA GLY A 321 -27.64 -20.35 -12.74
C GLY A 321 -28.28 -19.04 -12.26
N GLU A 322 -27.73 -17.93 -12.71
CA GLU A 322 -28.42 -16.67 -13.00
C GLU A 322 -27.40 -15.55 -13.11
N GLU A 323 -27.26 -14.97 -14.29
CA GLU A 323 -26.63 -13.67 -14.47
C GLU A 323 -27.40 -12.64 -13.62
N ARG A 324 -26.87 -12.29 -12.47
CA ARG A 324 -27.35 -11.14 -11.70
C ARG A 324 -26.41 -9.98 -11.96
N SER A 325 -26.87 -9.05 -12.76
CA SER A 325 -26.42 -7.66 -12.74
C SER A 325 -26.37 -7.18 -11.28
N PHE A 326 -25.32 -6.46 -10.91
CA PHE A 326 -25.27 -5.69 -9.66
C PHE A 326 -26.40 -4.65 -9.71
N GLY A 327 -27.58 -5.05 -9.27
CA GLY A 327 -28.70 -4.18 -9.03
C GLY A 327 -28.57 -3.64 -7.61
N VAL A 328 -28.40 -2.33 -7.51
CA VAL A 328 -28.65 -1.56 -6.29
C VAL A 328 -29.96 -2.07 -5.68
N CYS A 329 -29.91 -2.50 -4.43
CA CYS A 329 -31.09 -2.91 -3.69
C CYS A 329 -31.94 -1.67 -3.41
N ASP A 330 -32.82 -1.30 -4.36
CA ASP A 330 -33.88 -0.35 -4.17
C ASP A 330 -34.88 -0.92 -3.15
N LYS A 331 -34.59 -0.75 -1.87
CA LYS A 331 -35.62 -0.85 -0.84
C LYS A 331 -36.50 0.37 -0.93
N LYS A 332 -37.59 0.30 -1.67
CA LYS A 332 -38.71 1.24 -1.54
C LYS A 332 -39.25 1.09 -0.12
N LEU A 333 -38.91 2.05 0.73
CA LEU A 333 -39.63 2.28 1.97
C LEU A 333 -41.04 2.68 1.62
N ASP A 334 -42.03 2.00 2.14
CA ASP A 334 -43.40 2.48 2.06
C ASP A 334 -43.56 3.72 2.95
N ARG A 335 -44.61 4.50 2.68
CA ARG A 335 -44.79 5.83 3.29
C ARG A 335 -45.13 5.79 4.81
N ASN A 336 -45.09 4.61 5.47
CA ASN A 336 -45.50 4.45 6.84
C ASN A 336 -44.49 3.75 7.77
N GLY A 337 -43.28 3.48 7.32
CA GLY A 337 -42.16 3.11 8.20
C GLY A 337 -42.28 1.79 8.94
N HIS A 338 -43.09 0.84 8.49
CA HIS A 338 -43.22 -0.48 9.13
C HIS A 338 -42.67 -1.58 8.23
N THR A 339 -41.77 -2.40 8.81
CA THR A 339 -41.33 -3.66 8.23
C THR A 339 -42.16 -4.80 8.88
N ASP A 340 -42.98 -5.47 8.08
CA ASP A 340 -43.62 -6.72 8.51
C ASP A 340 -42.59 -7.83 8.52
N VAL A 341 -42.24 -8.32 9.69
CA VAL A 341 -41.45 -9.54 9.87
C VAL A 341 -42.44 -10.66 10.24
N GLU A 342 -42.85 -11.47 9.26
CA GLU A 342 -43.50 -12.74 9.53
C GLU A 342 -42.52 -13.72 10.17
N ALA A 343 -42.74 -14.01 11.44
CA ALA A 343 -42.05 -15.06 12.17
C ALA A 343 -42.56 -16.43 11.69
N ARG A 344 -41.70 -17.22 11.02
CA ARG A 344 -41.96 -18.66 10.81
C ARG A 344 -41.33 -19.45 11.94
N ASP A 345 -42.16 -20.08 12.74
CA ASP A 345 -41.81 -21.01 13.81
C ASP A 345 -40.98 -22.19 13.28
N ALA A 346 -39.77 -22.36 13.82
CA ALA A 346 -38.96 -23.56 13.68
C ALA A 346 -39.00 -24.34 15.02
N PRO A 347 -39.18 -25.69 15.01
CA PRO A 347 -39.37 -26.48 16.22
C PRO A 347 -38.09 -26.60 17.05
N VAL A 348 -38.20 -26.27 18.32
CA VAL A 348 -37.17 -26.40 19.35
C VAL A 348 -36.84 -27.86 19.61
N ARG A 349 -35.64 -28.34 19.31
CA ARG A 349 -35.14 -29.65 19.78
C ARG A 349 -34.62 -29.53 21.21
N LYS A 350 -35.19 -30.35 22.11
CA LYS A 350 -34.75 -30.49 23.51
C LYS A 350 -33.35 -31.11 23.60
N PRO A 351 -32.48 -30.66 24.51
CA PRO A 351 -31.15 -31.26 24.70
C PRO A 351 -31.26 -32.58 25.46
N ARG A 352 -30.47 -33.58 25.00
CA ARG A 352 -30.29 -34.88 25.67
C ARG A 352 -29.44 -34.68 26.94
N THR A 353 -29.92 -35.15 28.07
CA THR A 353 -29.20 -35.25 29.36
C THR A 353 -28.04 -36.25 29.24
N ALA A 354 -26.81 -35.79 29.49
CA ALA A 354 -25.62 -36.65 29.63
C ALA A 354 -25.41 -37.02 31.10
N GLY A 355 -25.15 -38.31 31.32
CA GLY A 355 -25.03 -38.94 32.63
C GLY A 355 -23.78 -38.50 33.40
N ARG A 356 -23.88 -38.57 34.69
CA ARG A 356 -22.88 -38.31 35.72
C ARG A 356 -21.73 -39.37 35.67
N GLY A 357 -20.50 -38.97 35.39
CA GLY A 357 -19.30 -39.73 35.66
C GLY A 357 -18.54 -39.17 36.88
N ARG A 358 -18.19 -40.05 37.82
CA ARG A 358 -17.51 -39.76 39.11
C ARG A 358 -16.06 -39.30 38.90
N PRO A 359 -15.48 -38.52 39.84
CA PRO A 359 -14.11 -38.06 39.77
C PRO A 359 -13.12 -39.15 40.25
N ARG A 360 -11.97 -39.24 39.59
CA ARG A 360 -10.82 -40.03 40.03
C ARG A 360 -9.72 -39.11 40.58
N ALA A 361 -9.25 -39.48 41.77
CA ALA A 361 -8.26 -38.75 42.57
C ALA A 361 -6.85 -38.67 41.94
N LEU A 362 -6.15 -37.64 42.35
CA LEU A 362 -4.73 -37.34 42.17
C LEU A 362 -3.83 -38.44 42.78
N ARG A 363 -2.76 -38.76 42.07
CA ARG A 363 -1.38 -38.88 42.58
C ARG A 363 -0.39 -38.34 41.53
#